data_da67dc0beee2450974f738508b06eae5
#
_entry.id   da67dc0beee2450974f738508b06eae5
#
_cell.length_a   1.000
_cell.length_b   1.000
_cell.length_c   1.000
_cell.angle_alpha   90.00
_cell.angle_beta   90.00
_cell.angle_gamma   90.00
#
_symmetry.space_group_name_H-M   'P 1'
#
loop_
_entity.id
_entity.type
_entity.pdbx_description
1 polymer ?
#
loop_
_entity_poly.entity_id
_entity_poly.type
_entity_poly.pdbx_seq_one_letter_code
_entity_poly.pdbx_strand_id
1 'polypeptide(L)'
;MREIYSFESKIYASEVDKGGAYIIFPYDIRKEFGAGRVKVKVQATFDNVPYEGSIVNMGVKNPDGSVCYILGLRKDIRKNIGKEIGDIVAVTVKQK
;
A
#
# COMPACT_ATOMS: atom_id res chain seq x y z
N MET A 1 -14.35 6.13 10.95
CA MET A 1 -12.91 5.97 10.69
C MET A 1 -12.38 4.76 11.48
N ARG A 2 -11.61 3.91 10.83
CA ARG A 2 -11.04 2.72 11.48
C ARG A 2 -9.68 3.05 12.07
N GLU A 3 -9.32 2.41 13.17
CA GLU A 3 -7.98 2.54 13.72
C GLU A 3 -6.96 1.71 12.92
N ILE A 4 -7.38 0.52 12.48
CA ILE A 4 -6.52 -0.39 11.72
C ILE A 4 -7.30 -0.90 10.52
N TYR A 5 -6.63 -0.92 9.37
CA TYR A 5 -7.13 -1.52 8.14
C TYR A 5 -6.41 -2.84 7.92
N SER A 6 -7.16 -3.91 7.69
CA SER A 6 -6.60 -5.24 7.50
C SER A 6 -7.15 -5.82 6.20
N PHE A 7 -6.25 -6.22 5.30
CA PHE A 7 -6.65 -6.73 3.99
C PHE A 7 -5.50 -7.54 3.38
N GLU A 8 -5.80 -8.19 2.28
CA GLU A 8 -4.78 -8.86 1.47
C GLU A 8 -4.64 -8.13 0.14
N SER A 9 -3.43 -8.12 -0.40
CA SER A 9 -3.16 -7.51 -1.69
C SER A 9 -2.10 -8.30 -2.43
N LYS A 10 -2.24 -8.32 -3.75
CA LYS A 10 -1.19 -8.78 -4.64
C LYS A 10 -0.07 -7.76 -4.65
N ILE A 11 1.16 -8.24 -4.81
CA ILE A 11 2.33 -7.37 -4.96
C ILE A 11 2.51 -7.07 -6.45
N TYR A 12 2.53 -5.78 -6.79
CA TYR A 12 2.64 -5.31 -8.17
C TYR A 12 4.01 -4.69 -8.41
N ALA A 13 4.53 -4.84 -9.63
CA ALA A 13 5.76 -4.17 -10.03
C ALA A 13 5.48 -2.67 -10.26
N SER A 14 6.39 -1.83 -9.77
CA SER A 14 6.32 -0.39 -10.05
C SER A 14 6.81 -0.11 -11.46
N GLU A 15 6.03 0.66 -12.23
CA GLU A 15 6.42 1.07 -13.57
C GLU A 15 7.39 2.26 -13.56
N VAL A 16 7.36 3.04 -12.49
CA VAL A 16 8.17 4.27 -12.38
C VAL A 16 9.46 4.07 -11.59
N ASP A 17 9.50 3.07 -10.73
CA ASP A 17 10.67 2.76 -9.91
C ASP A 17 11.15 1.36 -10.25
N LYS A 18 12.14 1.29 -11.11
CA LYS A 18 12.68 0.03 -11.61
C LYS A 18 13.19 -0.83 -10.47
N GLY A 19 12.64 -2.05 -10.36
CA GLY A 19 12.93 -2.94 -9.24
C GLY A 19 12.08 -2.69 -8.00
N GLY A 20 11.24 -1.65 -8.00
CA GLY A 20 10.32 -1.38 -6.92
C GLY A 20 9.03 -2.18 -7.04
N ALA A 21 8.25 -2.17 -5.96
CA ALA A 21 6.96 -2.84 -5.91
C ALA A 21 6.00 -2.06 -5.03
N TYR A 22 4.72 -2.37 -5.14
CA TYR A 22 3.70 -1.74 -4.31
C TYR A 22 2.53 -2.69 -4.09
N ILE A 23 1.74 -2.37 -3.07
CA ILE A 23 0.42 -2.98 -2.85
C ILE A 23 -0.64 -1.90 -3.04
N ILE A 24 -1.86 -2.33 -3.30
CA ILE A 24 -3.00 -1.42 -3.45
C ILE A 24 -3.72 -1.30 -2.12
N PHE A 25 -3.91 -0.04 -1.67
CA PHE A 25 -4.74 0.26 -0.52
C PHE A 25 -6.19 0.34 -1.02
N PRO A 26 -7.09 -0.56 -0.58
CA PRO A 26 -8.42 -0.72 -1.20
C PRO A 26 -9.45 0.31 -0.74
N TYR A 27 -9.03 1.35 -0.06
CA TYR A 27 -9.94 2.38 0.47
C TYR A 27 -9.55 3.74 -0.07
N ASP A 28 -10.50 4.68 -0.06
CA ASP A 28 -10.26 6.06 -0.47
C ASP A 28 -9.67 6.84 0.71
N ILE A 29 -8.41 7.26 0.61
CA ILE A 29 -7.74 7.96 1.70
C ILE A 29 -8.42 9.28 2.05
N ARG A 30 -9.11 9.90 1.08
CA ARG A 30 -9.83 11.14 1.33
C ARG A 30 -11.04 10.93 2.21
N LYS A 31 -11.69 9.77 2.09
CA LYS A 31 -12.82 9.39 2.95
C LYS A 31 -12.35 8.91 4.32
N GLU A 32 -11.24 8.13 4.34
CA GLU A 32 -10.79 7.47 5.56
C GLU A 32 -9.94 8.38 6.44
N PHE A 33 -9.16 9.29 5.85
CA PHE A 33 -8.21 10.13 6.59
C PHE A 33 -8.49 11.63 6.46
N GLY A 34 -9.45 12.01 5.63
CA GLY A 34 -9.86 13.39 5.47
C GLY A 34 -9.68 13.93 4.07
N ALA A 35 -10.60 14.80 3.66
CA ALA A 35 -10.55 15.47 2.35
C ALA A 35 -9.26 16.29 2.22
N GLY A 36 -8.73 16.39 1.01
CA GLY A 36 -7.51 17.16 0.73
C GLY A 36 -6.23 16.40 0.95
N ARG A 37 -6.29 15.16 1.43
CA ARG A 37 -5.09 14.34 1.59
C ARG A 37 -4.63 13.80 0.24
N VAL A 38 -3.36 13.99 -0.07
CA VAL A 38 -2.72 13.39 -1.26
C VAL A 38 -1.69 12.34 -0.86
N LYS A 39 -1.30 12.34 0.40
CA LYS A 39 -0.31 11.43 0.97
C LYS A 39 -0.62 11.24 2.45
N VAL A 40 -0.61 10.00 2.92
CA VAL A 40 -0.88 9.68 4.33
C VAL A 40 0.25 8.83 4.87
N LYS A 41 0.91 9.31 5.90
CA LYS A 41 1.95 8.53 6.61
C LYS A 41 1.29 7.45 7.45
N VAL A 42 1.77 6.23 7.33
CA VAL A 42 1.17 5.08 8.00
C VAL A 42 2.23 4.17 8.60
N GLN A 43 1.81 3.43 9.62
CA GLN A 43 2.53 2.25 10.09
C GLN A 43 1.80 1.04 9.53
N ALA A 44 2.52 0.16 8.87
CA ALA A 44 1.94 -1.00 8.20
C ALA A 44 2.66 -2.26 8.63
N THR A 45 2.02 -3.40 8.42
CA THR A 45 2.70 -4.69 8.49
C THR A 45 2.43 -5.45 7.19
N PHE A 46 3.43 -6.18 6.75
CA PHE A 46 3.33 -7.08 5.62
C PHE A 46 3.67 -8.48 6.14
N ASP A 47 2.70 -9.37 6.18
CA ASP A 47 2.83 -10.71 6.80
C ASP A 47 3.44 -10.59 8.21
N ASN A 48 2.95 -9.61 8.99
CA ASN A 48 3.37 -9.29 10.36
C ASN A 48 4.75 -8.62 10.49
N VAL A 49 5.41 -8.27 9.38
CA VAL A 49 6.68 -7.53 9.42
C VAL A 49 6.38 -6.03 9.40
N PRO A 50 6.80 -5.28 10.42
CA PRO A 50 6.46 -3.85 10.50
C PRO A 50 7.21 -3.02 9.45
N TYR A 51 6.52 -1.99 8.97
CA TYR A 51 7.04 -1.08 7.96
C TYR A 51 6.41 0.28 8.12
N GLU A 52 7.20 1.34 8.00
CA GLU A 52 6.69 2.71 7.97
C GLU A 52 6.78 3.24 6.55
N GLY A 53 5.69 3.80 6.05
CA GLY A 53 5.65 4.34 4.71
C GLY A 53 4.50 5.32 4.55
N SER A 54 4.15 5.57 3.31
CA SER A 54 3.06 6.49 2.99
C SER A 54 2.18 5.92 1.90
N ILE A 55 0.88 6.09 2.06
CA ILE A 55 -0.09 5.80 1.02
C ILE A 55 -0.14 7.01 0.11
N VAL A 56 0.02 6.79 -1.19
CA VAL A 56 0.11 7.87 -2.17
C VAL A 56 -0.70 7.55 -3.42
N ASN A 57 -1.02 8.60 -4.17
CA ASN A 57 -1.55 8.49 -5.52
C ASN A 57 -0.38 8.63 -6.50
N MET A 58 -0.06 7.56 -7.21
CA MET A 58 1.04 7.54 -8.17
C MET A 58 0.55 7.51 -9.63
N GLY A 59 -0.68 7.93 -9.86
CA GLY A 59 -1.25 7.96 -11.20
C GLY A 59 -1.84 6.64 -11.68
N VAL A 60 -1.90 5.64 -10.81
CA VAL A 60 -2.54 4.36 -11.12
C VAL A 60 -4.05 4.52 -10.96
N LYS A 61 -4.82 3.91 -11.85
CA LYS A 61 -6.29 3.92 -11.80
C LYS A 61 -6.84 2.53 -11.58
N ASN A 62 -7.93 2.45 -10.83
CA ASN A 62 -8.71 1.22 -10.72
C ASN A 62 -9.46 0.96 -12.04
N PRO A 63 -9.94 -0.27 -12.27
CA PRO A 63 -10.69 -0.57 -13.50
C PRO A 63 -11.92 0.30 -13.74
N ASP A 64 -12.52 0.84 -12.68
CA ASP A 64 -13.68 1.74 -12.78
C ASP A 64 -13.30 3.20 -13.02
N GLY A 65 -11.99 3.50 -13.17
CA GLY A 65 -11.49 4.85 -13.41
C GLY A 65 -11.21 5.66 -12.15
N SER A 66 -11.54 5.15 -10.98
CA SER A 66 -11.25 5.84 -9.73
C SER A 66 -9.76 5.80 -9.40
N VAL A 67 -9.32 6.72 -8.53
CA VAL A 67 -7.92 6.80 -8.13
C VAL A 67 -7.55 5.55 -7.32
N CYS A 68 -6.44 4.93 -7.72
CA CYS A 68 -5.86 3.82 -6.98
C CYS A 68 -4.79 4.35 -6.05
N TYR A 69 -4.97 4.13 -4.76
CA TYR A 69 -3.98 4.51 -3.75
C TYR A 69 -3.05 3.34 -3.50
N ILE A 70 -1.76 3.60 -3.43
CA ILE A 70 -0.76 2.56 -3.29
C ILE A 70 0.14 2.79 -2.08
N LEU A 71 0.72 1.71 -1.58
CA LEU A 71 1.73 1.73 -0.53
C LEU A 71 2.95 0.99 -1.07
N GLY A 72 4.08 1.67 -1.13
CA GLY A 72 5.32 1.08 -1.61
C GLY A 72 5.77 -0.09 -0.73
N LEU A 73 6.29 -1.12 -1.35
CA LEU A 73 6.79 -2.31 -0.66
C LEU A 73 8.26 -2.49 -1.02
N ARG A 74 9.15 -2.09 -0.13
CA ARG A 74 10.59 -2.10 -0.39
C ARG A 74 11.12 -3.50 -0.57
N LYS A 75 12.21 -3.61 -1.31
CA LYS A 75 12.85 -4.87 -1.63
C LYS A 75 13.30 -5.63 -0.38
N ASP A 76 13.83 -4.91 0.62
CA ASP A 76 14.27 -5.52 1.87
C ASP A 76 13.11 -6.16 2.65
N ILE A 77 11.93 -5.54 2.60
CA ILE A 77 10.74 -6.10 3.24
C ILE A 77 10.29 -7.36 2.48
N ARG A 78 10.24 -7.29 1.15
CA ARG A 78 9.86 -8.46 0.33
C ARG A 78 10.78 -9.65 0.61
N LYS A 79 12.06 -9.39 0.71
CA LYS A 79 13.07 -10.42 1.02
C LYS A 79 12.85 -11.02 2.40
N ASN A 80 12.52 -10.16 3.38
CA ASN A 80 12.29 -10.56 4.75
C ASN A 80 11.07 -11.47 4.90
N ILE A 81 10.00 -11.21 4.16
CA ILE A 81 8.77 -12.01 4.22
C ILE A 81 8.77 -13.17 3.21
N GLY A 82 9.78 -13.26 2.34
CA GLY A 82 9.85 -14.32 1.34
C GLY A 82 8.82 -14.20 0.23
N LYS A 83 8.38 -12.99 -0.07
CA LYS A 83 7.38 -12.72 -1.10
C LYS A 83 7.96 -11.94 -2.25
N GLU A 84 7.40 -12.15 -3.43
CA GLU A 84 7.83 -11.48 -4.65
C GLU A 84 6.62 -10.91 -5.40
N ILE A 85 6.91 -10.15 -6.46
CA ILE A 85 5.89 -9.61 -7.34
C ILE A 85 5.01 -10.75 -7.85
N GLY A 86 3.71 -10.57 -7.73
CA GLY A 86 2.72 -11.59 -8.08
C GLY A 86 2.18 -12.36 -6.88
N ASP A 87 2.88 -12.35 -5.75
CA ASP A 87 2.42 -13.03 -4.55
C ASP A 87 1.37 -12.20 -3.80
N ILE A 88 0.58 -12.88 -2.97
CA ILE A 88 -0.41 -12.23 -2.09
C ILE A 88 0.24 -12.02 -0.73
N VAL A 89 0.05 -10.85 -0.17
CA VAL A 89 0.58 -10.49 1.15
C VAL A 89 -0.55 -9.99 2.05
N ALA A 90 -0.51 -10.38 3.31
CA ALA A 90 -1.44 -9.87 4.32
C ALA A 90 -0.93 -8.51 4.80
N VAL A 91 -1.79 -7.51 4.75
CA VAL A 91 -1.43 -6.12 5.04
C VAL A 91 -2.29 -5.58 6.17
N THR A 92 -1.65 -4.92 7.13
CA THR A 92 -2.38 -4.06 8.06
C THR A 92 -1.83 -2.64 7.93
N VAL A 93 -2.69 -1.66 8.11
CA VAL A 93 -2.32 -0.25 7.98
C VAL A 93 -2.96 0.53 9.12
N LYS A 94 -2.16 1.37 9.75
CA LYS A 94 -2.60 2.27 10.80
C LYS A 94 -2.04 3.66 10.50
N GLN A 95 -2.85 4.70 10.63
CA GLN A 95 -2.38 6.06 10.44
C GLN A 95 -1.36 6.40 11.52
N LYS A 96 -0.27 6.98 11.09
CA LYS A 96 0.78 7.38 12.00
C LYS A 96 0.48 8.71 12.71
#